data_75b38c43476274a90919bd6c41f5d613
#
_entry.id   75b38c43476274a90919bd6c41f5d613
#
_cell.length_a   1.000
_cell.length_b   1.000
_cell.length_c   1.000
_cell.angle_alpha   90.00
_cell.angle_beta   90.00
_cell.angle_gamma   90.00
#
_symmetry.space_group_name_H-M   'P 1'
#
loop_
_entity.id
_entity.type
_entity.pdbx_description
1 polymer ?
#
loop_
_entity_poly.entity_id
_entity_poly.type
_entity_poly.pdbx_seq_one_letter_code
_entity_poly.pdbx_strand_id
1 'polypeptide(L)'
;MSQLTEAKSTGRKVIQNGYEFYKPVYNEPIMVERKVDLSIYGIKGRYVDMTFDKLKAQGAPVEDRQAYNNAFKYGVHVREHIANGRGLIMIGPVGTGKTSLAISILRKAIEQGYNGYLISMTSLFDTLLTLSKGPSEHYLKFENRIRNSPLLVLDDFGAEYTSEWVQQKVASIIADRVERSKSTIITSNLSVEQIKKAYDSRVYDRLKGTSFLIAFKGKSQRQPLDINEI
;
A
#
# COMPACT_ATOMS: atom_id res chain seq x y z
N MET A 1 1.57 -7.54 -27.54
CA MET A 1 2.25 -8.56 -28.36
C MET A 1 3.38 -9.13 -27.54
N SER A 2 3.22 -10.36 -27.04
CA SER A 2 4.23 -11.06 -26.25
C SER A 2 5.22 -11.72 -27.21
N GLN A 3 6.48 -11.30 -27.16
CA GLN A 3 7.54 -12.05 -27.83
C GLN A 3 7.78 -13.35 -27.05
N LEU A 4 7.36 -14.46 -27.62
CA LEU A 4 7.79 -15.78 -27.23
C LEU A 4 9.25 -15.92 -27.67
N THR A 5 10.16 -15.95 -26.71
CA THR A 5 11.56 -16.33 -26.95
C THR A 5 11.61 -17.82 -27.22
N GLU A 6 12.03 -18.20 -28.40
CA GLU A 6 12.27 -19.60 -28.79
C GLU A 6 13.27 -20.26 -27.83
N ALA A 7 12.82 -21.33 -27.18
CA ALA A 7 13.68 -22.17 -26.37
C ALA A 7 14.63 -22.96 -27.31
N LYS A 8 15.92 -22.66 -27.29
CA LYS A 8 16.93 -23.50 -27.92
C LYS A 8 16.99 -24.83 -27.17
N SER A 9 16.50 -25.89 -27.79
CA SER A 9 16.57 -27.26 -27.26
C SER A 9 18.01 -27.78 -27.36
N THR A 10 18.71 -27.84 -26.24
CA THR A 10 19.89 -28.70 -26.08
C THR A 10 19.41 -30.05 -25.58
N GLY A 11 18.76 -30.80 -26.43
CA GLY A 11 18.18 -32.10 -26.07
C GLY A 11 19.25 -33.17 -25.91
N ARG A 12 19.22 -33.92 -24.80
CA ARG A 12 20.00 -35.15 -24.66
C ARG A 12 19.31 -36.26 -25.47
N LYS A 13 20.03 -36.82 -26.43
CA LYS A 13 19.56 -37.93 -27.25
C LYS A 13 19.38 -39.20 -26.37
N VAL A 14 18.18 -39.76 -26.37
CA VAL A 14 17.87 -40.98 -25.61
C VAL A 14 17.27 -42.01 -26.59
N ILE A 15 17.77 -43.25 -26.58
CA ILE A 15 17.21 -44.34 -27.38
C ILE A 15 16.35 -45.21 -26.44
N GLN A 16 15.08 -45.38 -26.77
CA GLN A 16 14.16 -46.25 -26.02
C GLN A 16 13.32 -47.07 -27.04
N ASN A 17 13.34 -48.37 -26.89
CA ASN A 17 12.64 -49.34 -27.79
C ASN A 17 12.99 -49.18 -29.27
N GLY A 18 14.26 -48.88 -29.62
CA GLY A 18 14.72 -48.73 -31.00
C GLY A 18 14.38 -47.38 -31.65
N TYR A 19 13.74 -46.47 -30.96
CA TYR A 19 13.43 -45.11 -31.43
C TYR A 19 14.28 -44.08 -30.73
N GLU A 20 14.72 -43.09 -31.49
CA GLU A 20 15.48 -41.93 -30.99
C GLU A 20 14.50 -40.86 -30.51
N PHE A 21 14.62 -40.45 -29.24
CA PHE A 21 13.88 -39.34 -28.65
C PHE A 21 14.84 -38.27 -28.12
N TYR A 22 14.48 -37.00 -28.30
CA TYR A 22 15.15 -35.89 -27.64
C TYR A 22 14.38 -35.57 -26.34
N LYS A 23 14.98 -35.84 -25.18
CA LYS A 23 14.42 -35.36 -23.93
C LYS A 23 14.67 -33.85 -23.86
N PRO A 24 13.63 -33.02 -23.76
CA PRO A 24 13.85 -31.60 -23.50
C PRO A 24 14.56 -31.45 -22.15
N VAL A 25 15.73 -30.80 -22.13
CA VAL A 25 16.33 -30.34 -20.88
C VAL A 25 15.53 -29.11 -20.48
N TYR A 26 14.66 -29.28 -19.50
CA TYR A 26 14.04 -28.14 -18.82
C TYR A 26 15.18 -27.41 -18.10
N ASN A 27 15.68 -26.34 -18.66
CA ASN A 27 16.46 -25.40 -17.90
C ASN A 27 15.57 -24.93 -16.75
N GLU A 28 16.11 -24.90 -15.54
CA GLU A 28 15.43 -24.26 -14.42
C GLU A 28 14.87 -22.92 -14.89
N PRO A 29 13.64 -22.58 -14.55
CA PRO A 29 13.06 -21.33 -15.01
C PRO A 29 13.99 -20.21 -14.58
N ILE A 30 14.55 -19.48 -15.55
CA ILE A 30 15.30 -18.28 -15.27
C ILE A 30 14.31 -17.35 -14.55
N MET A 31 14.47 -17.21 -13.24
CA MET A 31 13.73 -16.24 -12.45
C MET A 31 14.17 -14.86 -12.94
N VAL A 32 13.52 -14.36 -13.96
CA VAL A 32 13.67 -12.97 -14.37
C VAL A 32 13.03 -12.15 -13.27
N GLU A 33 13.82 -11.58 -12.39
CA GLU A 33 13.35 -10.55 -11.46
C GLU A 33 12.78 -9.39 -12.28
N ARG A 34 11.49 -9.44 -12.56
CA ARG A 34 10.80 -8.29 -13.11
C ARG A 34 10.76 -7.24 -12.00
N LYS A 35 11.60 -6.22 -12.11
CA LYS A 35 11.47 -5.03 -11.27
C LYS A 35 10.07 -4.47 -11.49
N VAL A 36 9.21 -4.66 -10.52
CA VAL A 36 7.86 -4.11 -10.53
C VAL A 36 7.99 -2.59 -10.46
N ASP A 37 7.42 -1.88 -11.42
CA ASP A 37 7.34 -0.42 -11.35
C ASP A 37 6.38 -0.02 -10.21
N LEU A 38 6.94 0.34 -9.07
CA LEU A 38 6.18 0.70 -7.89
C LEU A 38 5.46 2.05 -8.02
N SER A 39 5.83 2.87 -9.02
CA SER A 39 5.19 4.16 -9.26
C SER A 39 3.71 4.04 -9.65
N ILE A 40 3.35 2.97 -10.34
CA ILE A 40 1.95 2.67 -10.68
C ILE A 40 1.07 2.41 -9.46
N TYR A 41 1.66 2.03 -8.33
CA TYR A 41 0.99 1.85 -7.05
C TYR A 41 1.06 3.09 -6.15
N GLY A 42 1.60 4.20 -6.65
CA GLY A 42 1.77 5.45 -5.91
C GLY A 42 3.04 5.50 -5.04
N ILE A 43 3.89 4.47 -5.06
CA ILE A 43 5.14 4.42 -4.28
C ILE A 43 6.25 5.06 -5.09
N LYS A 44 6.82 6.17 -4.62
CA LYS A 44 7.80 7.00 -5.35
C LYS A 44 8.96 7.45 -4.47
N GLY A 45 10.04 7.90 -5.12
CA GLY A 45 11.18 8.53 -4.47
C GLY A 45 11.80 7.64 -3.39
N ARG A 46 12.11 8.21 -2.23
CA ARG A 46 12.77 7.52 -1.10
C ARG A 46 12.01 6.29 -0.57
N TYR A 47 10.75 6.12 -0.95
CA TYR A 47 9.93 5.01 -0.49
C TYR A 47 10.02 3.76 -1.38
N VAL A 48 10.65 3.88 -2.55
CA VAL A 48 10.82 2.75 -3.50
C VAL A 48 11.55 1.57 -2.85
N ASP A 49 12.52 1.85 -1.97
CA ASP A 49 13.31 0.82 -1.29
C ASP A 49 12.79 0.48 0.12
N MET A 50 11.63 1.00 0.51
CA MET A 50 11.07 0.76 1.83
C MET A 50 10.45 -0.64 1.91
N THR A 51 11.00 -1.49 2.77
CA THR A 51 10.56 -2.88 3.01
C THR A 51 10.48 -3.16 4.50
N PHE A 52 9.81 -4.26 4.87
CA PHE A 52 9.79 -4.73 6.25
C PHE A 52 11.19 -5.07 6.77
N ASP A 53 12.03 -5.68 5.93
CA ASP A 53 13.39 -6.07 6.36
C ASP A 53 14.23 -4.82 6.64
N LYS A 54 14.10 -3.77 5.82
CA LYS A 54 14.76 -2.49 6.06
C LYS A 54 14.27 -1.84 7.37
N LEU A 55 12.97 -1.84 7.62
CA LEU A 55 12.41 -1.31 8.87
C LEU A 55 12.83 -2.12 10.10
N LYS A 56 12.89 -3.44 9.99
CA LYS A 56 13.39 -4.31 11.07
C LYS A 56 14.86 -4.07 11.35
N ALA A 57 15.68 -3.90 10.31
CA ALA A 57 17.11 -3.60 10.44
C ALA A 57 17.36 -2.23 11.10
N GLN A 58 16.52 -1.22 10.84
CA GLN A 58 16.59 0.07 11.50
C GLN A 58 16.19 0.01 12.98
N GLY A 59 15.40 -1.00 13.35
CA GLY A 59 14.84 -1.15 14.69
C GLY A 59 13.63 -0.24 14.93
N ALA A 60 12.80 -0.63 15.87
CA ALA A 60 11.67 0.17 16.32
C ALA A 60 12.05 0.96 17.57
N PRO A 61 11.63 2.25 17.68
CA PRO A 61 11.74 2.99 18.94
C PRO A 61 11.13 2.20 20.10
N VAL A 62 11.71 2.35 21.28
CA VAL A 62 11.27 1.59 22.47
C VAL A 62 9.80 1.82 22.74
N GLU A 63 9.35 3.08 22.67
CA GLU A 63 7.98 3.51 22.91
C GLU A 63 6.98 2.95 21.88
N ASP A 64 7.45 2.68 20.65
CA ASP A 64 6.61 2.23 19.54
C ASP A 64 6.84 0.76 19.16
N ARG A 65 7.67 0.01 19.92
CA ARG A 65 8.00 -1.39 19.61
C ARG A 65 6.76 -2.26 19.41
N GLN A 66 5.76 -2.12 20.28
CA GLN A 66 4.51 -2.86 20.17
C GLN A 66 3.70 -2.44 18.93
N ALA A 67 3.68 -1.14 18.60
CA ALA A 67 3.01 -0.63 17.42
C ALA A 67 3.64 -1.18 16.12
N TYR A 68 4.97 -1.19 16.04
CA TYR A 68 5.70 -1.81 14.92
C TYR A 68 5.41 -3.30 14.79
N ASN A 69 5.47 -4.04 15.90
CA ASN A 69 5.19 -5.48 15.90
C ASN A 69 3.76 -5.77 15.42
N ASN A 70 2.78 -4.97 15.84
CA ASN A 70 1.40 -5.12 15.39
C ASN A 70 1.25 -4.81 13.89
N ALA A 71 1.94 -3.78 13.38
CA ALA A 71 1.95 -3.45 11.95
C ALA A 71 2.64 -4.56 11.12
N PHE A 72 3.76 -5.11 11.61
CA PHE A 72 4.40 -6.27 10.97
C PHE A 72 3.49 -7.49 10.95
N LYS A 73 2.80 -7.77 12.07
CA LYS A 73 1.83 -8.87 12.15
C LYS A 73 0.70 -8.69 11.14
N TYR A 74 0.14 -7.48 11.03
CA TYR A 74 -0.85 -7.18 10.01
C TYR A 74 -0.30 -7.43 8.60
N GLY A 75 0.92 -6.98 8.30
CA GLY A 75 1.55 -7.17 6.99
C GLY A 75 1.83 -8.63 6.65
N VAL A 76 2.18 -9.47 7.62
CA VAL A 76 2.34 -10.93 7.40
C VAL A 76 1.02 -11.57 6.96
N HIS A 77 -0.10 -11.13 7.54
CA HIS A 77 -1.45 -11.64 7.24
C HIS A 77 -2.23 -10.75 6.25
N VAL A 78 -1.53 -9.91 5.46
CA VAL A 78 -2.18 -8.93 4.57
C VAL A 78 -3.16 -9.56 3.58
N ARG A 79 -2.85 -10.76 3.08
CA ARG A 79 -3.74 -11.53 2.20
C ARG A 79 -5.11 -11.79 2.84
N GLU A 80 -5.08 -12.26 4.08
CA GLU A 80 -6.29 -12.56 4.86
C GLU A 80 -7.09 -11.29 5.16
N HIS A 81 -6.39 -10.20 5.49
CA HIS A 81 -7.01 -8.91 5.75
C HIS A 81 -7.68 -8.34 4.50
N ILE A 82 -7.03 -8.42 3.33
CA ILE A 82 -7.63 -8.00 2.05
C ILE A 82 -8.86 -8.85 1.72
N ALA A 83 -8.78 -10.17 1.87
CA ALA A 83 -9.90 -11.07 1.58
C ALA A 83 -11.13 -10.80 2.47
N ASN A 84 -10.91 -10.35 3.71
CA ASN A 84 -11.98 -10.07 4.69
C ASN A 84 -12.33 -8.56 4.79
N GLY A 85 -11.79 -7.70 3.93
CA GLY A 85 -12.03 -6.25 3.97
C GLY A 85 -11.55 -5.56 5.25
N ARG A 86 -10.59 -6.17 5.98
CA ARG A 86 -10.07 -5.62 7.23
C ARG A 86 -8.98 -4.59 6.97
N GLY A 87 -9.18 -3.38 7.46
CA GLY A 87 -8.25 -2.26 7.35
C GLY A 87 -7.31 -2.12 8.55
N LEU A 88 -6.49 -1.07 8.48
CA LEU A 88 -5.56 -0.68 9.54
C LEU A 88 -5.54 0.84 9.68
N ILE A 89 -5.69 1.34 10.90
CA ILE A 89 -5.57 2.75 11.23
C ILE A 89 -4.34 2.93 12.11
N MET A 90 -3.39 3.74 11.66
CA MET A 90 -2.18 4.09 12.38
C MET A 90 -2.20 5.57 12.73
N ILE A 91 -2.29 5.90 14.01
CA ILE A 91 -2.33 7.28 14.51
C ILE A 91 -1.14 7.58 15.43
N GLY A 92 -0.77 8.85 15.52
CA GLY A 92 0.27 9.32 16.46
C GLY A 92 1.20 10.38 15.86
N PRO A 93 2.23 10.82 16.61
CA PRO A 93 3.08 11.94 16.23
C PRO A 93 3.76 11.79 14.86
N VAL A 94 4.11 12.94 14.28
CA VAL A 94 4.89 12.99 13.01
C VAL A 94 6.24 12.30 13.19
N GLY A 95 6.70 11.61 12.14
CA GLY A 95 8.04 11.00 12.11
C GLY A 95 8.18 9.68 12.84
N THR A 96 7.10 9.05 13.31
CA THR A 96 7.11 7.75 14.01
C THR A 96 7.10 6.52 13.09
N GLY A 97 7.22 6.71 11.76
CA GLY A 97 7.35 5.59 10.80
C GLY A 97 6.03 5.05 10.24
N LYS A 98 4.86 5.63 10.55
CA LYS A 98 3.54 5.17 10.07
C LYS A 98 3.47 4.99 8.55
N THR A 99 3.86 6.01 7.79
CA THR A 99 3.90 5.98 6.32
C THR A 99 4.81 4.86 5.80
N SER A 100 6.01 4.69 6.38
CA SER A 100 6.96 3.65 5.99
C SER A 100 6.40 2.25 6.23
N LEU A 101 5.71 2.04 7.35
CA LEU A 101 5.03 0.79 7.66
C LEU A 101 3.86 0.52 6.68
N ALA A 102 3.03 1.53 6.40
CA ALA A 102 1.93 1.41 5.43
C ALA A 102 2.43 1.02 4.04
N ILE A 103 3.52 1.64 3.58
CA ILE A 103 4.16 1.34 2.29
C ILE A 103 4.72 -0.08 2.29
N SER A 104 5.38 -0.51 3.36
CA SER A 104 5.92 -1.88 3.46
C SER A 104 4.82 -2.93 3.45
N ILE A 105 3.65 -2.65 4.06
CA ILE A 105 2.46 -3.50 3.99
C ILE A 105 1.92 -3.56 2.56
N LEU A 106 1.80 -2.41 1.89
CA LEU A 106 1.34 -2.34 0.50
C LEU A 106 2.28 -3.12 -0.43
N ARG A 107 3.60 -2.97 -0.28
CA ARG A 107 4.58 -3.77 -1.04
C ARG A 107 4.38 -5.26 -0.82
N LYS A 108 4.17 -5.68 0.43
CA LYS A 108 3.91 -7.09 0.75
C LYS A 108 2.66 -7.61 0.06
N ALA A 109 1.61 -6.81 -0.04
CA ALA A 109 0.41 -7.14 -0.81
C ALA A 109 0.70 -7.28 -2.31
N ILE A 110 1.49 -6.35 -2.89
CA ILE A 110 1.89 -6.38 -4.30
C ILE A 110 2.73 -7.63 -4.60
N GLU A 111 3.69 -7.98 -3.75
CA GLU A 111 4.50 -9.20 -3.85
C GLU A 111 3.64 -10.48 -3.84
N GLN A 112 2.48 -10.44 -3.18
CA GLN A 112 1.51 -11.54 -3.14
C GLN A 112 0.48 -11.47 -4.29
N GLY A 113 0.68 -10.60 -5.28
CA GLY A 113 -0.14 -10.48 -6.48
C GLY A 113 -1.41 -9.62 -6.32
N TYR A 114 -1.57 -8.89 -5.22
CA TYR A 114 -2.69 -7.96 -5.04
C TYR A 114 -2.41 -6.60 -5.66
N ASN A 115 -3.42 -6.04 -6.30
CA ASN A 115 -3.38 -4.64 -6.66
C ASN A 115 -3.68 -3.78 -5.43
N GLY A 116 -2.96 -2.66 -5.33
CA GLY A 116 -3.19 -1.67 -4.30
C GLY A 116 -2.84 -0.27 -4.77
N TYR A 117 -3.10 0.72 -3.95
CA TYR A 117 -2.74 2.09 -4.29
C TYR A 117 -2.45 2.90 -3.03
N LEU A 118 -1.37 3.69 -3.10
CA LEU A 118 -0.99 4.66 -2.08
C LEU A 118 -1.25 6.07 -2.59
N ILE A 119 -1.92 6.88 -1.79
CA ILE A 119 -2.09 8.30 -2.07
C ILE A 119 -2.18 9.08 -0.76
N SER A 120 -1.54 10.25 -0.70
CA SER A 120 -1.78 11.18 0.40
C SER A 120 -3.13 11.87 0.25
N MET A 121 -3.74 12.27 1.35
CA MET A 121 -5.03 12.96 1.31
C MET A 121 -4.97 14.25 0.49
N THR A 122 -3.91 15.03 0.64
CA THR A 122 -3.69 16.25 -0.16
C THR A 122 -3.66 15.91 -1.66
N SER A 123 -2.84 14.93 -2.07
CA SER A 123 -2.76 14.51 -3.48
C SER A 123 -4.06 13.94 -4.02
N LEU A 124 -4.84 13.25 -3.18
CA LEU A 124 -6.16 12.74 -3.56
C LEU A 124 -7.09 13.88 -3.99
N PHE A 125 -7.20 14.92 -3.16
CA PHE A 125 -8.09 16.04 -3.44
C PHE A 125 -7.59 16.94 -4.56
N ASP A 126 -6.30 17.22 -4.64
CA ASP A 126 -5.70 17.94 -5.77
C ASP A 126 -5.97 17.24 -7.10
N THR A 127 -5.83 15.91 -7.12
CA THR A 127 -6.13 15.12 -8.31
C THR A 127 -7.63 15.14 -8.66
N LEU A 128 -8.51 14.94 -7.68
CA LEU A 128 -9.96 14.99 -7.90
C LEU A 128 -10.40 16.36 -8.43
N LEU A 129 -9.90 17.46 -7.83
CA LEU A 129 -10.20 18.81 -8.27
C LEU A 129 -9.66 19.12 -9.67
N THR A 130 -8.46 18.67 -9.98
CA THR A 130 -7.86 18.83 -11.31
C THR A 130 -8.64 18.08 -12.38
N LEU A 131 -8.94 16.81 -12.12
CA LEU A 131 -9.66 15.96 -13.05
C LEU A 131 -11.13 16.36 -13.22
N SER A 132 -11.75 17.00 -12.22
CA SER A 132 -13.13 17.49 -12.33
C SER A 132 -13.31 18.60 -13.37
N LYS A 133 -12.22 19.27 -13.76
CA LYS A 133 -12.19 20.34 -14.78
C LYS A 133 -11.91 19.80 -16.19
N GLY A 134 -11.59 18.51 -16.32
CA GLY A 134 -11.22 17.86 -17.56
C GLY A 134 -12.25 16.83 -18.02
N PRO A 135 -11.85 15.94 -18.97
CA PRO A 135 -12.71 14.88 -19.46
C PRO A 135 -13.21 13.97 -18.32
N SER A 136 -14.50 13.73 -18.27
CA SER A 136 -15.17 12.91 -17.23
C SER A 136 -14.61 11.48 -17.13
N GLU A 137 -14.09 10.94 -18.22
CA GLU A 137 -13.48 9.60 -18.26
C GLU A 137 -12.25 9.47 -17.33
N HIS A 138 -11.39 10.47 -17.31
CA HIS A 138 -10.20 10.46 -16.44
C HIS A 138 -10.59 10.55 -14.97
N TYR A 139 -11.56 11.40 -14.66
CA TYR A 139 -12.13 11.49 -13.31
C TYR A 139 -12.72 10.16 -12.84
N LEU A 140 -13.56 9.54 -13.67
CA LEU A 140 -14.18 8.26 -13.37
C LEU A 140 -13.16 7.13 -13.20
N LYS A 141 -12.15 7.06 -14.07
CA LYS A 141 -11.05 6.07 -13.95
C LYS A 141 -10.30 6.21 -12.63
N PHE A 142 -9.97 7.46 -12.25
CA PHE A 142 -9.29 7.73 -10.99
C PHE A 142 -10.16 7.39 -9.79
N GLU A 143 -11.41 7.86 -9.77
CA GLU A 143 -12.37 7.58 -8.70
C GLU A 143 -12.61 6.06 -8.55
N ASN A 144 -12.78 5.35 -9.66
CA ASN A 144 -12.91 3.90 -9.68
C ASN A 144 -11.67 3.22 -9.08
N ARG A 145 -10.47 3.71 -9.37
CA ARG A 145 -9.23 3.19 -8.78
C ARG A 145 -9.24 3.34 -7.26
N ILE A 146 -9.60 4.52 -6.74
CA ILE A 146 -9.68 4.78 -5.29
C ILE A 146 -10.72 3.87 -4.62
N ARG A 147 -11.90 3.72 -5.22
CA ARG A 147 -13.01 2.94 -4.63
C ARG A 147 -12.78 1.43 -4.71
N ASN A 148 -12.19 0.92 -5.79
CA ASN A 148 -12.14 -0.51 -6.09
C ASN A 148 -10.79 -1.19 -5.82
N SER A 149 -9.71 -0.44 -5.53
CA SER A 149 -8.43 -1.06 -5.15
C SER A 149 -8.62 -2.03 -3.99
N PRO A 150 -8.17 -3.29 -4.09
CA PRO A 150 -8.26 -4.26 -2.99
C PRO A 150 -7.65 -3.75 -1.69
N LEU A 151 -6.50 -3.07 -1.78
CA LEU A 151 -5.84 -2.38 -0.69
C LEU A 151 -5.58 -0.92 -1.06
N LEU A 152 -6.19 0.02 -0.33
CA LEU A 152 -5.94 1.45 -0.46
C LEU A 152 -5.18 1.95 0.76
N VAL A 153 -4.10 2.70 0.55
CA VAL A 153 -3.41 3.44 1.61
C VAL A 153 -3.73 4.92 1.45
N LEU A 154 -4.41 5.47 2.43
CA LEU A 154 -4.68 6.91 2.58
C LEU A 154 -3.67 7.46 3.60
N ASP A 155 -2.64 8.14 3.09
CA ASP A 155 -1.57 8.68 3.91
C ASP A 155 -1.86 10.11 4.34
N ASP A 156 -1.42 10.47 5.55
CA ASP A 156 -1.63 11.78 6.18
C ASP A 156 -3.12 12.20 6.27
N PHE A 157 -3.98 11.26 6.67
CA PHE A 157 -5.43 11.47 6.84
C PHE A 157 -5.71 12.58 7.84
N GLY A 158 -6.37 13.65 7.38
CA GLY A 158 -6.65 14.86 8.15
C GLY A 158 -5.62 15.97 7.98
N ALA A 159 -4.64 15.82 7.08
CA ALA A 159 -3.69 16.88 6.73
C ALA A 159 -4.24 17.87 5.69
N GLU A 160 -5.32 17.49 4.99
CA GLU A 160 -5.97 18.30 3.98
C GLU A 160 -6.84 19.40 4.60
N TYR A 161 -7.09 20.46 3.82
CA TYR A 161 -8.08 21.46 4.19
C TYR A 161 -9.49 20.87 4.13
N THR A 162 -10.16 20.81 5.28
CA THR A 162 -11.50 20.21 5.42
C THR A 162 -12.58 21.21 5.05
N SER A 163 -13.01 21.21 3.79
CA SER A 163 -14.26 21.83 3.35
C SER A 163 -15.42 20.82 3.46
N GLU A 164 -16.66 21.30 3.41
CA GLU A 164 -17.86 20.44 3.39
C GLU A 164 -17.81 19.41 2.24
N TRP A 165 -17.36 19.85 1.07
CA TRP A 165 -17.17 18.96 -0.09
C TRP A 165 -16.16 17.86 0.18
N VAL A 166 -15.03 18.19 0.82
CA VAL A 166 -14.00 17.21 1.21
C VAL A 166 -14.57 16.20 2.19
N GLN A 167 -15.27 16.65 3.23
CA GLN A 167 -15.90 15.77 4.22
C GLN A 167 -16.91 14.80 3.58
N GLN A 168 -17.78 15.30 2.69
CA GLN A 168 -18.75 14.49 1.96
C GLN A 168 -18.05 13.47 1.04
N LYS A 169 -16.99 13.88 0.34
CA LYS A 169 -16.24 12.99 -0.55
C LYS A 169 -15.52 11.88 0.22
N VAL A 170 -14.86 12.19 1.34
CA VAL A 170 -14.26 11.20 2.24
C VAL A 170 -15.31 10.21 2.76
N ALA A 171 -16.43 10.72 3.26
CA ALA A 171 -17.53 9.90 3.77
C ALA A 171 -18.05 8.94 2.68
N SER A 172 -18.22 9.42 1.45
CA SER A 172 -18.65 8.63 0.31
C SER A 172 -17.63 7.53 -0.06
N ILE A 173 -16.34 7.87 -0.14
CA ILE A 173 -15.28 6.90 -0.47
C ILE A 173 -15.20 5.82 0.60
N ILE A 174 -15.17 6.19 1.87
CA ILE A 174 -15.06 5.24 2.99
C ILE A 174 -16.30 4.34 3.05
N ALA A 175 -17.51 4.91 2.90
CA ALA A 175 -18.74 4.15 2.90
C ALA A 175 -18.75 3.07 1.81
N ASP A 176 -18.44 3.47 0.58
CA ASP A 176 -18.42 2.57 -0.58
C ASP A 176 -17.37 1.46 -0.43
N ARG A 177 -16.17 1.77 0.10
CA ARG A 177 -15.13 0.78 0.34
C ARG A 177 -15.49 -0.23 1.42
N VAL A 178 -16.08 0.24 2.52
CA VAL A 178 -16.57 -0.62 3.62
C VAL A 178 -17.69 -1.55 3.10
N GLU A 179 -18.65 -1.01 2.36
CA GLU A 179 -19.75 -1.78 1.79
C GLU A 179 -19.28 -2.86 0.83
N ARG A 180 -18.23 -2.56 0.03
CA ARG A 180 -17.59 -3.52 -0.89
C ARG A 180 -16.53 -4.40 -0.24
N SER A 181 -16.38 -4.39 1.07
CA SER A 181 -15.36 -5.15 1.81
C SER A 181 -13.94 -4.91 1.27
N LYS A 182 -13.58 -3.64 0.96
CA LYS A 182 -12.25 -3.24 0.51
C LYS A 182 -11.38 -2.80 1.68
N SER A 183 -10.18 -3.38 1.77
CA SER A 183 -9.22 -3.07 2.82
C SER A 183 -8.66 -1.66 2.68
N THR A 184 -8.66 -0.87 3.76
CA THR A 184 -8.14 0.49 3.77
C THR A 184 -7.13 0.65 4.90
N ILE A 185 -5.91 1.09 4.57
CA ILE A 185 -4.91 1.50 5.55
C ILE A 185 -4.93 3.02 5.63
N ILE A 186 -4.97 3.54 6.84
CA ILE A 186 -4.95 4.98 7.12
C ILE A 186 -3.75 5.29 8.00
N THR A 187 -2.98 6.30 7.65
CA THR A 187 -2.03 6.93 8.54
C THR A 187 -2.53 8.33 8.91
N SER A 188 -2.40 8.73 10.14
CA SER A 188 -2.80 10.08 10.58
C SER A 188 -1.92 10.59 11.70
N ASN A 189 -1.72 11.90 11.72
CA ASN A 189 -1.10 12.61 12.84
C ASN A 189 -2.14 13.14 13.83
N LEU A 190 -3.42 12.97 13.52
CA LEU A 190 -4.54 13.34 14.38
C LEU A 190 -4.85 12.23 15.40
N SER A 191 -5.36 12.63 16.55
CA SER A 191 -6.00 11.69 17.50
C SER A 191 -7.36 11.22 16.96
N VAL A 192 -7.90 10.17 17.58
CA VAL A 192 -9.26 9.68 17.26
C VAL A 192 -10.30 10.79 17.39
N GLU A 193 -10.20 11.61 18.44
CA GLU A 193 -11.13 12.71 18.72
C GLU A 193 -11.03 13.79 17.65
N GLN A 194 -9.80 14.09 17.20
CA GLN A 194 -9.56 15.04 16.12
C GLN A 194 -10.09 14.53 14.76
N ILE A 195 -9.93 13.23 14.46
CA ILE A 195 -10.50 12.59 13.26
C ILE A 195 -12.03 12.69 13.29
N LYS A 196 -12.66 12.39 14.42
CA LYS A 196 -14.13 12.51 14.58
C LYS A 196 -14.63 13.96 14.41
N LYS A 197 -13.82 14.94 14.79
CA LYS A 197 -14.13 16.36 14.63
C LYS A 197 -13.93 16.85 13.19
N ALA A 198 -12.88 16.36 12.50
CA ALA A 198 -12.55 16.74 11.14
C ALA A 198 -13.50 16.13 10.11
N TYR A 199 -13.97 14.92 10.38
CA TYR A 199 -14.93 14.21 9.53
C TYR A 199 -16.15 13.81 10.36
N ASP A 200 -17.28 13.53 9.71
CA ASP A 200 -18.47 13.03 10.39
C ASP A 200 -18.12 11.80 11.28
N SER A 201 -18.68 11.73 12.49
CA SER A 201 -18.49 10.59 13.41
C SER A 201 -18.79 9.23 12.76
N ARG A 202 -19.72 9.21 11.79
CA ARG A 202 -20.06 8.02 10.98
C ARG A 202 -18.89 7.51 10.14
N VAL A 203 -17.97 8.39 9.70
CA VAL A 203 -16.76 7.99 8.96
C VAL A 203 -15.86 7.16 9.88
N TYR A 204 -15.60 7.68 11.09
CA TYR A 204 -14.78 6.96 12.06
C TYR A 204 -15.43 5.66 12.52
N ASP A 205 -16.74 5.65 12.75
CA ASP A 205 -17.46 4.44 13.16
C ASP A 205 -17.37 3.31 12.13
N ARG A 206 -17.52 3.62 10.85
CA ARG A 206 -17.33 2.66 9.77
C ARG A 206 -15.89 2.11 9.72
N LEU A 207 -14.91 3.00 9.83
CA LEU A 207 -13.49 2.62 9.86
C LEU A 207 -13.18 1.74 11.08
N LYS A 208 -13.66 2.12 12.27
CA LYS A 208 -13.49 1.36 13.51
C LYS A 208 -14.08 -0.05 13.41
N GLY A 209 -15.24 -0.18 12.79
CA GLY A 209 -15.93 -1.48 12.64
C GLY A 209 -15.21 -2.47 11.72
N THR A 210 -14.32 -1.97 10.85
CA THR A 210 -13.64 -2.78 9.83
C THR A 210 -12.12 -2.76 9.93
N SER A 211 -11.53 -2.02 10.88
CA SER A 211 -10.07 -1.81 10.92
C SER A 211 -9.48 -2.03 12.31
N PHE A 212 -8.23 -2.50 12.33
CA PHE A 212 -7.41 -2.48 13.53
C PHE A 212 -6.90 -1.07 13.79
N LEU A 213 -6.75 -0.69 15.06
CA LEU A 213 -6.18 0.60 15.45
C LEU A 213 -4.82 0.39 16.12
N ILE A 214 -3.81 1.09 15.62
CA ILE A 214 -2.47 1.14 16.21
C ILE A 214 -2.13 2.59 16.53
N ALA A 215 -1.81 2.86 17.80
CA ALA A 215 -1.37 4.17 18.26
C ALA A 215 0.16 4.18 18.48
N PHE A 216 0.82 5.19 17.91
CA PHE A 216 2.23 5.49 18.08
C PHE A 216 2.37 6.60 19.12
N LYS A 217 3.40 6.53 19.95
CA LYS A 217 3.64 7.47 21.05
C LYS A 217 5.04 8.08 21.02
N GLY A 218 5.93 7.49 20.21
CA GLY A 218 7.33 7.87 20.14
C GLY A 218 7.55 9.26 19.54
N LYS A 219 8.79 9.71 19.61
CA LYS A 219 9.26 10.95 19.01
C LYS A 219 9.61 10.75 17.54
N SER A 220 9.74 11.85 16.80
CA SER A 220 10.19 11.81 15.41
C SER A 220 11.57 11.15 15.29
N GLN A 221 11.68 10.18 14.38
CA GLN A 221 12.94 9.51 14.03
C GLN A 221 13.69 10.25 12.90
N ARG A 222 13.15 11.38 12.42
CA ARG A 222 13.81 12.18 11.39
C ARG A 222 14.95 12.94 12.03
N GLN A 223 16.17 12.73 11.51
CA GLN A 223 17.34 13.51 11.88
C GLN A 223 17.57 14.61 10.82
N PRO A 224 18.02 15.81 11.21
CA PRO A 224 18.54 16.77 10.26
C PRO A 224 19.77 16.17 9.55
N LEU A 225 20.01 16.58 8.32
CA LEU A 225 21.26 16.23 7.63
C LEU A 225 22.42 16.98 8.30
N ASP A 226 23.52 16.30 8.56
CA ASP A 226 24.74 16.93 9.03
C ASP A 226 25.50 17.50 7.82
N ILE A 227 25.76 18.82 7.84
CA ILE A 227 26.50 19.50 6.77
C ILE A 227 27.95 18.96 6.66
N ASN A 228 28.47 18.34 7.70
CA ASN A 228 29.82 17.74 7.71
C ASN A 228 29.87 16.34 7.07
N GLU A 229 28.75 15.79 6.63
CA GLU A 229 28.67 14.51 5.88
C GLU A 229 28.82 14.68 4.36
N ILE A 230 29.12 15.92 3.88
CA ILE A 230 29.27 16.24 2.45
C ILE A 230 30.72 16.13 2.03
#